data_3853eafb1112019e640c0e5bbfc64ff7
#
_entry.id   3853eafb1112019e640c0e5bbfc64ff7
#
_cell.length_a   1.000
_cell.length_b   1.000
_cell.length_c   1.000
_cell.angle_alpha   90.00
_cell.angle_beta   90.00
_cell.angle_gamma   90.00
#
_symmetry.space_group_name_H-M   'P 1'
#
loop_
_entity.id
_entity.type
_entity.pdbx_description
1 polymer ?
#
loop_
_entity_poly.entity_id
_entity_poly.type
_entity_poly.pdbx_seq_one_letter_code
_entity_poly.pdbx_strand_id
1 'polypeptide(L)'
;MITDPGPAPPAAAGDPAAAAAAVHVSGLRKHYGDVVALAGVDLAIGAGEFFTLLGPSGSGKTTLLRLIAGFERPDAGRIELGGGDVTRTPPYARNVNTVFQDYALFPHMTVGQNIEYGLRVRRVPKAERREKVDRALEMVRLPGLGNRKPAQLSGGQRQRVALARAIVNEPQVLLLDEPLGALDLKLRQEMQLELLRVQREVGITFIYVTHDQEEALTMSDRIAVLNHGSIEQIGGPVEVYEWPRTPFVAGFIGVSNLIERDGHTITVRPEKLALIKDGEPEPPDAHVEPGQVRDVIYAGVLTRYVVDLDAGGELVVSRQNAEPASVATGSRVRVSWRPGQAFTIPQGPDQGSRAGEGKQ
;
A
#
# COMPACT_ATOMS: atom_id res chain seq x y z
N MET A 1 28.28 11.29 -20.56
CA MET A 1 27.04 11.03 -21.33
C MET A 1 26.39 9.77 -20.77
N ILE A 2 25.35 9.93 -19.96
CA ILE A 2 24.55 8.80 -19.47
C ILE A 2 23.46 8.59 -20.53
N THR A 3 23.73 7.75 -21.54
CA THR A 3 22.81 7.46 -22.65
C THR A 3 22.28 6.04 -22.64
N ASP A 4 22.10 5.46 -21.45
CA ASP A 4 21.30 4.23 -21.33
C ASP A 4 20.18 4.50 -20.34
N PRO A 5 18.92 4.72 -20.82
CA PRO A 5 17.78 4.64 -19.95
C PRO A 5 17.75 3.21 -19.45
N GLY A 6 17.95 3.00 -18.15
CA GLY A 6 17.85 1.68 -17.49
C GLY A 6 16.69 0.85 -18.03
N PRO A 7 16.56 -0.44 -17.68
CA PRO A 7 15.59 -1.34 -18.29
C PRO A 7 14.22 -0.68 -18.33
N ALA A 8 13.66 -0.57 -19.53
CA ALA A 8 12.35 0.02 -19.74
C ALA A 8 11.34 -0.71 -18.81
N PRO A 9 10.41 0.02 -18.16
CA PRO A 9 9.34 -0.62 -17.43
C PRO A 9 8.66 -1.62 -18.36
N PRO A 10 8.28 -2.81 -17.86
CA PRO A 10 7.48 -3.73 -18.65
C PRO A 10 6.32 -2.94 -19.24
N ALA A 11 6.12 -3.05 -20.56
CA ALA A 11 5.07 -2.34 -21.27
C ALA A 11 3.79 -2.50 -20.45
N ALA A 12 3.12 -1.39 -20.14
CA ALA A 12 1.86 -1.40 -19.42
C ALA A 12 0.93 -2.35 -20.20
N ALA A 13 0.83 -3.58 -19.72
CA ALA A 13 -0.14 -4.52 -20.23
C ALA A 13 -1.47 -3.82 -20.07
N GLY A 14 -2.19 -3.59 -21.18
CA GLY A 14 -3.50 -2.95 -21.15
C GLY A 14 -4.29 -3.59 -20.04
N ASP A 15 -4.85 -2.81 -19.13
CA ASP A 15 -5.34 -3.23 -17.82
C ASP A 15 -6.24 -4.49 -17.94
N PRO A 16 -5.72 -5.72 -17.72
CA PRO A 16 -6.50 -6.93 -17.87
C PRO A 16 -7.65 -7.00 -16.86
N ALA A 17 -7.60 -6.15 -15.83
CA ALA A 17 -8.62 -6.02 -14.81
C ALA A 17 -9.89 -5.32 -15.33
N ALA A 18 -9.82 -4.55 -16.42
CA ALA A 18 -10.99 -3.82 -16.94
C ALA A 18 -12.09 -4.73 -17.50
N ALA A 19 -11.74 -5.92 -18.02
CA ALA A 19 -12.71 -6.84 -18.65
C ALA A 19 -13.49 -7.70 -17.63
N ALA A 20 -13.00 -7.86 -16.39
CA ALA A 20 -13.64 -8.65 -15.32
C ALA A 20 -13.48 -7.97 -13.95
N ALA A 21 -13.62 -6.64 -13.90
CA ALA A 21 -13.42 -5.86 -12.70
C ALA A 21 -14.47 -6.22 -11.62
N ALA A 22 -14.01 -6.55 -10.41
CA ALA A 22 -14.89 -6.66 -9.25
C ALA A 22 -15.34 -5.26 -8.79
N VAL A 23 -14.47 -4.25 -8.94
CA VAL A 23 -14.77 -2.85 -8.64
C VAL A 23 -14.28 -1.98 -9.79
N HIS A 24 -15.14 -1.12 -10.29
CA HIS A 24 -14.78 -0.09 -11.25
C HIS A 24 -15.26 1.28 -10.77
N VAL A 25 -14.34 2.24 -10.74
CA VAL A 25 -14.58 3.61 -10.32
C VAL A 25 -14.19 4.53 -11.45
N SER A 26 -15.09 5.46 -11.85
CA SER A 26 -14.87 6.37 -12.97
C SER A 26 -15.12 7.81 -12.55
N GLY A 27 -14.09 8.67 -12.71
CA GLY A 27 -14.14 10.10 -12.50
C GLY A 27 -14.65 10.51 -11.11
N LEU A 28 -14.35 9.73 -10.06
CA LEU A 28 -14.92 9.87 -8.73
C LEU A 28 -14.43 11.13 -8.04
N ARG A 29 -15.34 12.00 -7.64
CA ARG A 29 -15.05 13.26 -6.93
C ARG A 29 -15.75 13.32 -5.60
N LYS A 30 -15.08 13.91 -4.60
CA LYS A 30 -15.64 14.17 -3.27
C LYS A 30 -15.03 15.40 -2.64
N HIS A 31 -15.92 16.25 -2.11
CA HIS A 31 -15.55 17.45 -1.36
C HIS A 31 -16.17 17.40 0.04
N TYR A 32 -15.52 18.00 0.99
CA TYR A 32 -16.01 18.29 2.33
C TYR A 32 -15.83 19.79 2.59
N GLY A 33 -16.88 20.58 2.37
CA GLY A 33 -16.76 22.03 2.30
C GLY A 33 -15.78 22.42 1.20
N ASP A 34 -14.75 23.18 1.54
CA ASP A 34 -13.71 23.64 0.61
C ASP A 34 -12.57 22.60 0.39
N VAL A 35 -12.61 21.50 1.12
CA VAL A 35 -11.55 20.47 1.02
C VAL A 35 -11.87 19.46 -0.07
N VAL A 36 -10.99 19.34 -1.07
CA VAL A 36 -11.06 18.31 -2.11
C VAL A 36 -10.49 17.01 -1.56
N ALA A 37 -11.35 16.07 -1.21
CA ALA A 37 -10.93 14.75 -0.72
C ALA A 37 -10.59 13.78 -1.86
N LEU A 38 -11.33 13.86 -3.00
CA LEU A 38 -11.01 13.15 -4.24
C LEU A 38 -11.22 14.10 -5.44
N ALA A 39 -10.20 14.15 -6.30
CA ALA A 39 -10.13 15.12 -7.40
C ALA A 39 -10.53 14.56 -8.80
N GLY A 40 -11.09 13.36 -8.85
CA GLY A 40 -11.43 12.66 -10.09
C GLY A 40 -10.61 11.37 -10.21
N VAL A 41 -10.99 10.36 -9.42
CA VAL A 41 -10.29 9.08 -9.35
C VAL A 41 -10.90 8.10 -10.33
N ASP A 42 -10.04 7.46 -11.13
CA ASP A 42 -10.35 6.32 -12.00
C ASP A 42 -9.59 5.10 -11.49
N LEU A 43 -10.29 3.97 -11.32
CA LEU A 43 -9.72 2.76 -10.73
C LEU A 43 -10.48 1.52 -11.19
N ALA A 44 -9.75 0.49 -11.62
CA ALA A 44 -10.28 -0.84 -11.89
C ALA A 44 -9.55 -1.88 -11.02
N ILE A 45 -10.30 -2.71 -10.27
CA ILE A 45 -9.78 -3.76 -9.40
C ILE A 45 -10.33 -5.09 -9.88
N GLY A 46 -9.45 -6.05 -10.14
CA GLY A 46 -9.80 -7.38 -10.64
C GLY A 46 -10.53 -8.25 -9.60
N ALA A 47 -11.26 -9.26 -10.08
CA ALA A 47 -11.86 -10.24 -9.21
C ALA A 47 -10.79 -11.13 -8.54
N GLY A 48 -10.88 -11.33 -7.22
CA GLY A 48 -9.93 -12.11 -6.44
C GLY A 48 -8.59 -11.41 -6.17
N GLU A 49 -8.45 -10.14 -6.52
CA GLU A 49 -7.24 -9.34 -6.33
C GLU A 49 -7.10 -8.87 -4.87
N PHE A 50 -5.87 -8.89 -4.34
CA PHE A 50 -5.50 -8.16 -3.13
C PHE A 50 -4.99 -6.79 -3.54
N PHE A 51 -5.86 -5.78 -3.50
CA PHE A 51 -5.57 -4.43 -3.95
C PHE A 51 -5.36 -3.47 -2.79
N THR A 52 -4.27 -2.72 -2.79
CA THR A 52 -3.97 -1.78 -1.71
C THR A 52 -4.09 -0.32 -2.14
N LEU A 53 -4.78 0.47 -1.32
CA LEU A 53 -4.79 1.93 -1.37
C LEU A 53 -3.73 2.44 -0.38
N LEU A 54 -2.63 2.98 -0.87
CA LEU A 54 -1.49 3.45 -0.09
C LEU A 54 -1.32 4.96 -0.25
N GLY A 55 -0.90 5.65 0.79
CA GLY A 55 -0.63 7.10 0.74
C GLY A 55 -0.54 7.73 2.12
N PRO A 56 -0.11 8.97 2.24
CA PRO A 56 -0.03 9.69 3.51
C PRO A 56 -1.43 9.95 4.11
N SER A 57 -1.46 10.37 5.37
CA SER A 57 -2.71 10.80 6.02
C SER A 57 -3.34 11.95 5.22
N GLY A 58 -4.67 11.91 5.04
CA GLY A 58 -5.39 12.92 4.28
C GLY A 58 -5.32 12.79 2.75
N SER A 59 -4.69 11.75 2.20
CA SER A 59 -4.61 11.56 0.73
C SER A 59 -5.92 11.08 0.07
N GLY A 60 -6.98 10.78 0.83
CA GLY A 60 -8.29 10.36 0.30
C GLY A 60 -8.59 8.87 0.36
N LYS A 61 -7.69 8.01 0.86
CA LYS A 61 -7.85 6.53 0.93
C LYS A 61 -9.15 6.08 1.61
N THR A 62 -9.34 6.51 2.87
CA THR A 62 -10.54 6.17 3.65
C THR A 62 -11.80 6.75 3.03
N THR A 63 -11.72 7.94 2.42
CA THR A 63 -12.84 8.51 1.66
C THR A 63 -13.23 7.63 0.47
N LEU A 64 -12.25 7.20 -0.34
CA LEU A 64 -12.48 6.29 -1.46
C LEU A 64 -13.10 4.97 -0.98
N LEU A 65 -12.55 4.38 0.10
CA LEU A 65 -13.09 3.16 0.69
C LEU A 65 -14.56 3.34 1.14
N ARG A 66 -14.88 4.45 1.83
CA ARG A 66 -16.25 4.75 2.31
C ARG A 66 -17.24 4.97 1.16
N LEU A 67 -16.78 5.56 0.06
CA LEU A 67 -17.59 5.72 -1.15
C LEU A 67 -17.90 4.36 -1.80
N ILE A 68 -16.90 3.46 -1.89
CA ILE A 68 -17.10 2.09 -2.40
C ILE A 68 -18.02 1.30 -1.45
N ALA A 69 -17.88 1.45 -0.14
CA ALA A 69 -18.76 0.84 0.85
C ALA A 69 -20.19 1.39 0.83
N GLY A 70 -20.40 2.61 0.30
CA GLY A 70 -21.69 3.29 0.26
C GLY A 70 -22.03 4.02 1.55
N PHE A 71 -21.08 4.20 2.47
CA PHE A 71 -21.27 5.02 3.68
C PHE A 71 -21.32 6.51 3.34
N GLU A 72 -20.77 6.89 2.17
CA GLU A 72 -20.80 8.24 1.65
C GLU A 72 -21.26 8.25 0.20
N ARG A 73 -21.71 9.40 -0.27
CA ARG A 73 -22.10 9.61 -1.66
C ARG A 73 -21.06 10.46 -2.36
N PRO A 74 -20.66 10.11 -3.59
CA PRO A 74 -19.79 10.96 -4.37
C PRO A 74 -20.54 12.22 -4.85
N ASP A 75 -19.80 13.28 -5.12
CA ASP A 75 -20.33 14.50 -5.71
C ASP A 75 -20.42 14.38 -7.24
N ALA A 76 -19.48 13.59 -7.83
CA ALA A 76 -19.49 13.23 -9.25
C ALA A 76 -18.81 11.89 -9.45
N GLY A 77 -19.00 11.29 -10.64
CA GLY A 77 -18.41 10.00 -11.01
C GLY A 77 -19.33 8.83 -10.71
N ARG A 78 -18.81 7.62 -10.94
CA ARG A 78 -19.57 6.38 -10.89
C ARG A 78 -18.79 5.29 -10.18
N ILE A 79 -19.50 4.38 -9.48
CA ILE A 79 -18.97 3.20 -8.81
C ILE A 79 -19.77 1.99 -9.28
N GLU A 80 -19.06 0.98 -9.78
CA GLU A 80 -19.65 -0.30 -10.21
C GLU A 80 -19.04 -1.45 -9.40
N LEU A 81 -19.89 -2.40 -9.01
CA LEU A 81 -19.50 -3.65 -8.35
C LEU A 81 -19.99 -4.82 -9.21
N GLY A 82 -19.07 -5.67 -9.69
CA GLY A 82 -19.41 -6.80 -10.55
C GLY A 82 -20.17 -6.36 -11.81
N GLY A 83 -19.86 -5.21 -12.38
CA GLY A 83 -20.52 -4.62 -13.55
C GLY A 83 -21.85 -3.92 -13.27
N GLY A 84 -22.35 -3.95 -12.02
CA GLY A 84 -23.58 -3.24 -11.62
C GLY A 84 -23.30 -1.87 -11.02
N ASP A 85 -24.01 -0.81 -11.47
CA ASP A 85 -23.90 0.53 -10.89
C ASP A 85 -24.47 0.56 -9.47
N VAL A 86 -23.61 0.86 -8.51
CA VAL A 86 -23.97 0.98 -7.09
C VAL A 86 -23.80 2.40 -6.54
N THR A 87 -23.56 3.40 -7.39
CA THR A 87 -23.25 4.77 -7.00
C THR A 87 -24.25 5.34 -5.98
N ARG A 88 -25.54 5.03 -6.14
CA ARG A 88 -26.63 5.48 -5.26
C ARG A 88 -27.17 4.38 -4.33
N THR A 89 -26.66 3.15 -4.44
CA THR A 89 -27.09 2.01 -3.62
C THR A 89 -26.62 2.19 -2.18
N PRO A 90 -27.50 2.01 -1.17
CA PRO A 90 -27.14 2.14 0.22
C PRO A 90 -26.20 0.99 0.67
N PRO A 91 -25.41 1.16 1.77
CA PRO A 91 -24.40 0.19 2.20
C PRO A 91 -24.92 -1.24 2.38
N TYR A 92 -26.10 -1.38 3.01
CA TYR A 92 -26.70 -2.70 3.30
C TYR A 92 -27.16 -3.49 2.06
N ALA A 93 -27.30 -2.81 0.92
CA ALA A 93 -27.70 -3.43 -0.35
C ALA A 93 -26.52 -3.65 -1.31
N ARG A 94 -25.30 -3.26 -0.93
CA ARG A 94 -24.08 -3.55 -1.69
C ARG A 94 -23.52 -4.92 -1.29
N ASN A 95 -22.97 -5.66 -2.26
CA ASN A 95 -22.31 -6.95 -1.96
C ASN A 95 -20.86 -6.75 -1.50
N VAL A 96 -20.68 -5.91 -0.48
CA VAL A 96 -19.39 -5.63 0.15
C VAL A 96 -19.52 -5.74 1.66
N ASN A 97 -18.44 -6.10 2.35
CA ASN A 97 -18.34 -6.00 3.80
C ASN A 97 -17.11 -5.18 4.18
N THR A 98 -17.16 -4.54 5.34
CA THR A 98 -16.06 -3.69 5.83
C THR A 98 -15.56 -4.18 7.18
N VAL A 99 -14.24 -4.27 7.33
CA VAL A 99 -13.53 -4.40 8.60
C VAL A 99 -12.95 -3.04 8.94
N PHE A 100 -13.40 -2.46 10.06
CA PHE A 100 -12.94 -1.15 10.54
C PHE A 100 -11.69 -1.28 11.40
N GLN A 101 -10.95 -0.21 11.56
CA GLN A 101 -9.72 -0.13 12.33
C GLN A 101 -9.88 -0.57 13.80
N ASP A 102 -11.01 -0.26 14.44
CA ASP A 102 -11.36 -0.65 15.82
C ASP A 102 -12.08 -2.01 15.91
N TYR A 103 -12.14 -2.75 14.77
CA TYR A 103 -12.82 -4.05 14.61
C TYR A 103 -14.35 -4.00 14.82
N ALA A 104 -14.91 -3.00 15.47
CA ALA A 104 -16.34 -2.76 15.71
C ALA A 104 -17.11 -4.03 16.16
N LEU A 105 -16.51 -4.86 17.03
CA LEU A 105 -17.18 -6.04 17.58
C LEU A 105 -18.24 -5.62 18.59
N PHE A 106 -19.40 -6.30 18.56
CA PHE A 106 -20.48 -6.09 19.53
C PHE A 106 -20.05 -6.64 20.90
N PRO A 107 -19.79 -5.79 21.93
CA PRO A 107 -19.18 -6.23 23.18
C PRO A 107 -20.11 -7.10 24.03
N HIS A 108 -21.42 -6.95 23.87
CA HIS A 108 -22.44 -7.71 24.57
C HIS A 108 -22.72 -9.09 23.95
N MET A 109 -22.28 -9.34 22.73
CA MET A 109 -22.45 -10.61 22.01
C MET A 109 -21.23 -11.50 22.19
N THR A 110 -21.44 -12.82 22.11
CA THR A 110 -20.34 -13.78 22.00
C THR A 110 -19.66 -13.69 20.63
N VAL A 111 -18.51 -14.35 20.48
CA VAL A 111 -17.78 -14.48 19.19
C VAL A 111 -18.69 -15.09 18.11
N GLY A 112 -19.34 -16.22 18.41
CA GLY A 112 -20.26 -16.86 17.49
C GLY A 112 -21.43 -15.96 17.10
N GLN A 113 -22.01 -15.23 18.07
CA GLN A 113 -23.08 -14.26 17.82
C GLN A 113 -22.63 -13.07 16.96
N ASN A 114 -21.40 -12.59 17.17
CA ASN A 114 -20.80 -11.55 16.30
C ASN A 114 -20.71 -12.04 14.86
N ILE A 115 -20.19 -13.24 14.65
CA ILE A 115 -20.01 -13.81 13.30
C ILE A 115 -21.36 -14.08 12.65
N GLU A 116 -22.32 -14.72 13.36
CA GLU A 116 -23.63 -15.05 12.80
C GLU A 116 -24.53 -13.84 12.53
N TYR A 117 -24.18 -12.64 13.04
CA TYR A 117 -25.07 -11.49 13.02
C TYR A 117 -25.60 -11.15 11.61
N GLY A 118 -24.73 -11.06 10.62
CA GLY A 118 -25.11 -10.79 9.23
C GLY A 118 -26.01 -11.88 8.64
N LEU A 119 -25.72 -13.15 8.93
CA LEU A 119 -26.55 -14.27 8.50
C LEU A 119 -27.95 -14.23 9.12
N ARG A 120 -28.05 -13.79 10.38
CA ARG A 120 -29.34 -13.57 11.06
C ARG A 120 -30.18 -12.50 10.38
N VAL A 121 -29.55 -11.37 10.04
CA VAL A 121 -30.20 -10.25 9.33
C VAL A 121 -30.72 -10.72 7.97
N ARG A 122 -29.97 -11.58 7.28
CA ARG A 122 -30.37 -12.21 6.00
C ARG A 122 -31.36 -13.37 6.17
N ARG A 123 -31.80 -13.67 7.41
CA ARG A 123 -32.75 -14.74 7.73
C ARG A 123 -32.30 -16.15 7.32
N VAL A 124 -30.98 -16.41 7.31
CA VAL A 124 -30.43 -17.75 7.07
C VAL A 124 -30.89 -18.71 8.18
N PRO A 125 -31.29 -19.96 7.87
CA PRO A 125 -31.74 -20.94 8.86
C PRO A 125 -30.70 -21.20 9.98
N LYS A 126 -31.17 -21.47 11.22
CA LYS A 126 -30.28 -21.62 12.39
C LYS A 126 -29.21 -22.71 12.22
N ALA A 127 -29.58 -23.84 11.63
CA ALA A 127 -28.65 -24.96 11.43
C ALA A 127 -27.52 -24.56 10.48
N GLU A 128 -27.85 -23.94 9.35
CA GLU A 128 -26.89 -23.46 8.36
C GLU A 128 -25.99 -22.34 8.93
N ARG A 129 -26.57 -21.41 9.73
CA ARG A 129 -25.77 -20.37 10.41
C ARG A 129 -24.69 -20.97 11.29
N ARG A 130 -25.05 -22.01 12.09
CA ARG A 130 -24.08 -22.67 12.98
C ARG A 130 -22.92 -23.27 12.19
N GLU A 131 -23.22 -24.00 11.12
CA GLU A 131 -22.19 -24.59 10.24
C GLU A 131 -21.29 -23.53 9.63
N LYS A 132 -21.86 -22.43 9.10
CA LYS A 132 -21.08 -21.32 8.52
C LYS A 132 -20.20 -20.62 9.56
N VAL A 133 -20.70 -20.45 10.81
CA VAL A 133 -19.93 -19.85 11.92
C VAL A 133 -18.77 -20.76 12.33
N ASP A 134 -19.01 -22.07 12.46
CA ASP A 134 -17.97 -23.02 12.84
C ASP A 134 -16.88 -23.06 11.77
N ARG A 135 -17.25 -23.10 10.49
CA ARG A 135 -16.31 -23.02 9.35
C ARG A 135 -15.53 -21.71 9.31
N ALA A 136 -16.19 -20.56 9.57
CA ALA A 136 -15.52 -19.27 9.61
C ALA A 136 -14.50 -19.17 10.78
N LEU A 137 -14.82 -19.80 11.94
CA LEU A 137 -13.89 -19.88 13.07
C LEU A 137 -12.69 -20.77 12.78
N GLU A 138 -12.86 -21.88 12.07
CA GLU A 138 -11.77 -22.74 11.62
C GLU A 138 -10.86 -22.00 10.65
N MET A 139 -11.43 -21.30 9.67
CA MET A 139 -10.72 -20.52 8.66
C MET A 139 -9.79 -19.47 9.29
N VAL A 140 -10.23 -18.77 10.35
CA VAL A 140 -9.40 -17.79 11.06
C VAL A 140 -8.61 -18.40 12.23
N ARG A 141 -8.50 -19.72 12.33
CA ARG A 141 -7.77 -20.46 13.37
C ARG A 141 -8.19 -20.13 14.80
N LEU A 142 -9.49 -20.01 15.02
CA LEU A 142 -10.11 -19.79 16.34
C LEU A 142 -11.18 -20.84 16.69
N PRO A 143 -10.97 -22.16 16.41
CA PRO A 143 -11.95 -23.17 16.72
C PRO A 143 -12.27 -23.20 18.23
N GLY A 144 -13.53 -23.45 18.57
CA GLY A 144 -13.97 -23.56 19.96
C GLY A 144 -14.12 -22.25 20.73
N LEU A 145 -13.79 -21.08 20.16
CA LEU A 145 -13.91 -19.79 20.83
C LEU A 145 -15.30 -19.13 20.68
N GLY A 146 -16.25 -19.78 20.02
CA GLY A 146 -17.58 -19.22 19.73
C GLY A 146 -18.37 -18.71 20.93
N ASN A 147 -18.16 -19.27 22.13
CA ASN A 147 -18.85 -18.89 23.36
C ASN A 147 -18.19 -17.75 24.15
N ARG A 148 -16.96 -17.34 23.79
CA ARG A 148 -16.27 -16.24 24.47
C ARG A 148 -16.86 -14.88 24.06
N LYS A 149 -16.68 -13.89 24.94
CA LYS A 149 -16.97 -12.47 24.62
C LYS A 149 -15.71 -11.77 24.10
N PRO A 150 -15.86 -10.68 23.33
CA PRO A 150 -14.72 -9.91 22.81
C PRO A 150 -13.72 -9.45 23.89
N ALA A 151 -14.19 -9.13 25.09
CA ALA A 151 -13.34 -8.72 26.21
C ALA A 151 -12.38 -9.83 26.72
N GLN A 152 -12.65 -11.09 26.37
CA GLN A 152 -11.85 -12.26 26.75
C GLN A 152 -10.80 -12.65 25.69
N LEU A 153 -10.67 -11.83 24.64
CA LEU A 153 -9.81 -12.09 23.48
C LEU A 153 -8.60 -11.13 23.46
N SER A 154 -7.47 -11.62 22.94
CA SER A 154 -6.35 -10.76 22.60
C SER A 154 -6.68 -9.83 21.40
N GLY A 155 -5.85 -8.81 21.13
CA GLY A 155 -6.01 -7.91 19.99
C GLY A 155 -6.10 -8.66 18.66
N GLY A 156 -5.15 -9.53 18.38
CA GLY A 156 -5.14 -10.35 17.15
C GLY A 156 -6.33 -11.33 17.08
N GLN A 157 -6.80 -11.88 18.22
CA GLN A 157 -8.02 -12.70 18.22
C GLN A 157 -9.25 -11.88 17.89
N ARG A 158 -9.38 -10.65 18.41
CA ARG A 158 -10.49 -9.75 18.05
C ARG A 158 -10.50 -9.42 16.57
N GLN A 159 -9.34 -9.15 16.00
CA GLN A 159 -9.20 -8.90 14.58
C GLN A 159 -9.65 -10.10 13.73
N ARG A 160 -9.18 -11.32 14.05
CA ARG A 160 -9.61 -12.55 13.37
C ARG A 160 -11.11 -12.78 13.47
N VAL A 161 -11.74 -12.46 14.61
CA VAL A 161 -13.20 -12.52 14.73
C VAL A 161 -13.89 -11.50 13.84
N ALA A 162 -13.36 -10.26 13.72
CA ALA A 162 -13.90 -9.25 12.82
C ALA A 162 -13.77 -9.69 11.34
N LEU A 163 -12.66 -10.30 10.99
CA LEU A 163 -12.44 -10.89 9.67
C LEU A 163 -13.45 -12.02 9.41
N ALA A 164 -13.61 -12.98 10.35
CA ALA A 164 -14.59 -14.06 10.22
C ALA A 164 -16.03 -13.54 10.06
N ARG A 165 -16.40 -12.49 10.83
CA ARG A 165 -17.70 -11.82 10.71
C ARG A 165 -17.92 -11.20 9.33
N ALA A 166 -16.85 -10.67 8.73
CA ALA A 166 -16.94 -10.04 7.42
C ALA A 166 -17.03 -11.07 6.29
N ILE A 167 -16.28 -12.17 6.36
CA ILE A 167 -16.26 -13.18 5.28
C ILE A 167 -17.42 -14.18 5.32
N VAL A 168 -18.02 -14.42 6.49
CA VAL A 168 -19.12 -15.39 6.64
C VAL A 168 -20.33 -15.12 5.73
N ASN A 169 -20.51 -13.86 5.33
CA ASN A 169 -21.55 -13.43 4.42
C ASN A 169 -21.21 -13.64 2.93
N GLU A 170 -20.02 -14.16 2.62
CA GLU A 170 -19.53 -14.41 1.26
C GLU A 170 -19.65 -13.16 0.36
N PRO A 171 -19.07 -11.99 0.78
CA PRO A 171 -19.15 -10.78 -0.01
C PRO A 171 -18.29 -10.91 -1.27
N GLN A 172 -18.66 -10.17 -2.32
CA GLN A 172 -17.84 -10.06 -3.54
C GLN A 172 -16.53 -9.31 -3.27
N VAL A 173 -16.59 -8.29 -2.41
CA VAL A 173 -15.45 -7.44 -2.05
C VAL A 173 -15.39 -7.26 -0.53
N LEU A 174 -14.21 -7.45 0.04
CA LEU A 174 -13.90 -7.15 1.43
C LEU A 174 -13.07 -5.86 1.51
N LEU A 175 -13.58 -4.89 2.26
CA LEU A 175 -12.95 -3.60 2.50
C LEU A 175 -12.28 -3.60 3.88
N LEU A 176 -11.00 -3.24 3.94
CA LEU A 176 -10.19 -3.29 5.15
C LEU A 176 -9.60 -1.89 5.39
N ASP A 177 -10.07 -1.18 6.43
CA ASP A 177 -9.62 0.18 6.76
C ASP A 177 -8.58 0.14 7.89
N GLU A 178 -7.29 0.20 7.54
CA GLU A 178 -6.13 0.14 8.43
C GLU A 178 -6.20 -0.98 9.51
N PRO A 179 -6.52 -2.22 9.14
CA PRO A 179 -6.87 -3.25 10.12
C PRO A 179 -5.69 -3.69 11.00
N LEU A 180 -4.44 -3.41 10.61
CA LEU A 180 -3.23 -3.81 11.35
C LEU A 180 -2.59 -2.66 12.15
N GLY A 181 -3.11 -1.43 12.03
CA GLY A 181 -2.50 -0.23 12.60
C GLY A 181 -2.36 -0.23 14.14
N ALA A 182 -3.20 -0.97 14.86
CA ALA A 182 -3.19 -1.05 16.32
C ALA A 182 -2.35 -2.20 16.90
N LEU A 183 -1.66 -2.98 16.05
CA LEU A 183 -0.89 -4.16 16.46
C LEU A 183 0.60 -3.85 16.61
N ASP A 184 1.27 -4.56 17.54
CA ASP A 184 2.73 -4.60 17.61
C ASP A 184 3.33 -5.26 16.37
N LEU A 185 4.63 -5.03 16.12
CA LEU A 185 5.32 -5.46 14.90
C LEU A 185 5.21 -6.99 14.65
N LYS A 186 5.43 -7.80 15.71
CA LYS A 186 5.42 -9.26 15.56
C LYS A 186 4.03 -9.77 15.20
N LEU A 187 3.01 -9.31 15.93
CA LEU A 187 1.63 -9.69 15.68
C LEU A 187 1.15 -9.16 14.32
N ARG A 188 1.60 -7.98 13.91
CA ARG A 188 1.31 -7.42 12.58
C ARG A 188 1.82 -8.33 11.47
N GLN A 189 3.08 -8.79 11.53
CA GLN A 189 3.66 -9.70 10.55
C GLN A 189 2.92 -11.06 10.51
N GLU A 190 2.55 -11.61 11.66
CA GLU A 190 1.73 -12.83 11.73
C GLU A 190 0.36 -12.63 11.06
N MET A 191 -0.27 -11.47 11.28
CA MET A 191 -1.58 -11.15 10.71
C MET A 191 -1.54 -10.84 9.21
N GLN A 192 -0.45 -10.28 8.69
CA GLN A 192 -0.25 -10.11 7.24
C GLN A 192 -0.31 -11.47 6.52
N LEU A 193 0.46 -12.45 7.02
CA LEU A 193 0.45 -13.81 6.45
C LEU A 193 -0.92 -14.48 6.56
N GLU A 194 -1.62 -14.24 7.66
CA GLU A 194 -2.96 -14.78 7.88
C GLU A 194 -4.00 -14.17 6.92
N LEU A 195 -3.95 -12.85 6.69
CA LEU A 195 -4.81 -12.16 5.72
C LEU A 195 -4.60 -12.69 4.31
N LEU A 196 -3.34 -12.86 3.87
CA LEU A 196 -3.01 -13.44 2.58
C LEU A 196 -3.53 -14.88 2.44
N ARG A 197 -3.36 -15.69 3.49
CA ARG A 197 -3.86 -17.07 3.49
C ARG A 197 -5.39 -17.10 3.35
N VAL A 198 -6.08 -16.30 4.16
CA VAL A 198 -7.54 -16.23 4.13
C VAL A 198 -8.04 -15.74 2.78
N GLN A 199 -7.43 -14.70 2.21
CA GLN A 199 -7.82 -14.16 0.90
C GLN A 199 -7.71 -15.22 -0.20
N ARG A 200 -6.59 -15.99 -0.24
CA ARG A 200 -6.38 -17.08 -1.20
C ARG A 200 -7.38 -18.22 -1.02
N GLU A 201 -7.71 -18.56 0.23
CA GLU A 201 -8.66 -19.65 0.55
C GLU A 201 -10.09 -19.28 0.18
N VAL A 202 -10.49 -18.00 0.40
CA VAL A 202 -11.85 -17.53 0.11
C VAL A 202 -12.02 -17.12 -1.37
N GLY A 203 -10.93 -16.63 -2.01
CA GLY A 203 -10.93 -16.23 -3.42
C GLY A 203 -11.72 -14.96 -3.73
N ILE A 204 -12.06 -14.13 -2.72
CA ILE A 204 -12.75 -12.85 -2.89
C ILE A 204 -11.77 -11.70 -3.08
N THR A 205 -12.25 -10.58 -3.62
CA THR A 205 -11.43 -9.36 -3.80
C THR A 205 -11.26 -8.64 -2.47
N PHE A 206 -10.01 -8.28 -2.13
CA PHE A 206 -9.69 -7.47 -0.96
C PHE A 206 -9.27 -6.08 -1.40
N ILE A 207 -9.85 -5.03 -0.78
CA ILE A 207 -9.37 -3.65 -0.87
C ILE A 207 -8.85 -3.27 0.51
N TYR A 208 -7.55 -3.06 0.58
CA TYR A 208 -6.81 -2.82 1.80
C TYR A 208 -6.33 -1.36 1.86
N VAL A 209 -6.66 -0.64 2.91
CA VAL A 209 -6.17 0.72 3.15
C VAL A 209 -5.07 0.67 4.18
N THR A 210 -3.93 1.27 3.88
CA THR A 210 -2.82 1.45 4.81
C THR A 210 -2.02 2.72 4.49
N HIS A 211 -1.24 3.17 5.45
CA HIS A 211 -0.17 4.13 5.28
C HIS A 211 1.22 3.47 5.44
N ASP A 212 1.26 2.17 5.75
CA ASP A 212 2.48 1.39 5.90
C ASP A 212 2.90 0.80 4.55
N GLN A 213 4.09 1.19 4.11
CA GLN A 213 4.65 0.79 2.81
C GLN A 213 5.04 -0.69 2.81
N GLU A 214 5.53 -1.23 3.94
CA GLU A 214 5.92 -2.63 4.06
C GLU A 214 4.70 -3.54 3.90
N GLU A 215 3.57 -3.17 4.52
CA GLU A 215 2.30 -3.89 4.34
C GLU A 215 1.88 -3.93 2.87
N ALA A 216 1.91 -2.76 2.21
CA ALA A 216 1.52 -2.65 0.81
C ALA A 216 2.42 -3.49 -0.11
N LEU A 217 3.75 -3.38 0.04
CA LEU A 217 4.71 -4.11 -0.78
C LEU A 217 4.66 -5.63 -0.56
N THR A 218 4.33 -6.07 0.67
CA THR A 218 4.35 -7.50 1.04
C THR A 218 3.07 -8.24 0.63
N MET A 219 1.92 -7.56 0.70
CA MET A 219 0.63 -8.25 0.59
C MET A 219 -0.08 -8.05 -0.75
N SER A 220 0.25 -7.02 -1.52
CA SER A 220 -0.58 -6.62 -2.65
C SER A 220 -0.23 -7.31 -3.95
N ASP A 221 -1.24 -7.60 -4.75
CA ASP A 221 -1.08 -7.90 -6.17
C ASP A 221 -0.84 -6.59 -6.94
N ARG A 222 -1.59 -5.52 -6.58
CA ARG A 222 -1.41 -4.16 -7.10
C ARG A 222 -1.63 -3.12 -6.00
N ILE A 223 -0.93 -1.99 -6.14
CA ILE A 223 -0.96 -0.86 -5.21
C ILE A 223 -1.38 0.38 -5.99
N ALA A 224 -2.36 1.12 -5.48
CA ALA A 224 -2.63 2.50 -5.90
C ALA A 224 -2.02 3.46 -4.87
N VAL A 225 -1.07 4.28 -5.31
CA VAL A 225 -0.46 5.31 -4.48
C VAL A 225 -1.27 6.60 -4.63
N LEU A 226 -1.91 7.02 -3.53
CA LEU A 226 -2.74 8.22 -3.49
C LEU A 226 -1.99 9.39 -2.87
N ASN A 227 -2.18 10.57 -3.46
CA ASN A 227 -1.65 11.83 -2.95
C ASN A 227 -2.66 12.95 -3.26
N HIS A 228 -2.97 13.81 -2.28
CA HIS A 228 -3.87 14.95 -2.45
C HIS A 228 -5.18 14.66 -3.24
N GLY A 229 -5.82 13.52 -2.94
CA GLY A 229 -7.09 13.11 -3.57
C GLY A 229 -6.98 12.59 -4.99
N SER A 230 -5.78 12.36 -5.49
CA SER A 230 -5.48 11.81 -6.83
C SER A 230 -4.65 10.55 -6.73
N ILE A 231 -4.72 9.68 -7.74
CA ILE A 231 -3.83 8.54 -7.89
C ILE A 231 -2.58 8.96 -8.66
N GLU A 232 -1.42 8.83 -8.04
CA GLU A 232 -0.10 9.11 -8.63
C GLU A 232 0.38 7.96 -9.52
N GLN A 233 0.19 6.72 -9.05
CA GLN A 233 0.60 5.52 -9.76
C GLN A 233 -0.24 4.33 -9.32
N ILE A 234 -0.54 3.41 -10.25
CA ILE A 234 -1.02 2.06 -9.97
C ILE A 234 -0.05 1.08 -10.62
N GLY A 235 0.35 0.05 -9.87
CA GLY A 235 1.24 -0.99 -10.38
C GLY A 235 1.45 -2.12 -9.37
N GLY A 236 2.12 -3.18 -9.78
CA GLY A 236 2.59 -4.23 -8.87
C GLY A 236 3.63 -3.69 -7.87
N PRO A 237 3.89 -4.40 -6.74
CA PRO A 237 4.85 -3.96 -5.71
C PRO A 237 6.22 -3.62 -6.29
N VAL A 238 6.75 -4.47 -7.15
CA VAL A 238 8.06 -4.24 -7.81
C VAL A 238 8.01 -3.02 -8.72
N GLU A 239 6.90 -2.83 -9.46
CA GLU A 239 6.74 -1.70 -10.38
C GLU A 239 6.76 -0.36 -9.64
N VAL A 240 5.98 -0.21 -8.57
CA VAL A 240 5.92 1.06 -7.82
C VAL A 240 7.22 1.35 -7.07
N TYR A 241 7.98 0.32 -6.70
CA TYR A 241 9.26 0.46 -6.03
C TYR A 241 10.39 0.81 -7.00
N GLU A 242 10.53 0.04 -8.08
CA GLU A 242 11.66 0.14 -9.01
C GLU A 242 11.49 1.22 -10.09
N TRP A 243 10.24 1.46 -10.52
CA TRP A 243 9.91 2.39 -11.61
C TRP A 243 8.85 3.42 -11.19
N PRO A 244 9.18 4.29 -10.21
CA PRO A 244 8.25 5.31 -9.75
C PRO A 244 7.97 6.33 -10.85
N ARG A 245 6.69 6.66 -11.06
CA ARG A 245 6.27 7.60 -12.12
C ARG A 245 6.42 9.06 -11.74
N THR A 246 6.54 9.35 -10.43
CA THR A 246 6.71 10.73 -9.94
C THR A 246 7.76 10.77 -8.82
N PRO A 247 8.41 11.94 -8.59
CA PRO A 247 9.31 12.12 -7.44
C PRO A 247 8.62 11.83 -6.10
N PHE A 248 7.31 12.11 -6.01
CA PHE A 248 6.52 11.78 -4.83
C PHE A 248 6.52 10.26 -4.58
N VAL A 249 6.19 9.45 -5.59
CA VAL A 249 6.18 7.99 -5.43
C VAL A 249 7.57 7.47 -5.08
N ALA A 250 8.62 7.96 -5.73
CA ALA A 250 10.01 7.58 -5.44
C ALA A 250 10.40 7.83 -3.98
N GLY A 251 10.05 8.99 -3.44
CA GLY A 251 10.37 9.37 -2.06
C GLY A 251 9.39 8.80 -1.02
N PHE A 252 8.15 8.52 -1.42
CA PHE A 252 7.14 7.96 -0.53
C PHE A 252 7.27 6.44 -0.37
N ILE A 253 7.62 5.69 -1.43
CA ILE A 253 7.81 4.23 -1.37
C ILE A 253 9.27 3.92 -1.05
N GLY A 254 9.55 3.61 0.21
CA GLY A 254 10.92 3.37 0.68
C GLY A 254 11.78 4.63 0.73
N VAL A 255 13.08 4.44 0.91
CA VAL A 255 14.08 5.51 0.81
C VAL A 255 14.57 5.55 -0.64
N SER A 256 14.76 6.74 -1.19
CA SER A 256 15.29 6.93 -2.54
C SER A 256 16.25 8.11 -2.60
N ASN A 257 17.34 7.94 -3.33
CA ASN A 257 18.22 9.04 -3.69
C ASN A 257 17.66 9.71 -4.94
N LEU A 258 17.25 10.95 -4.83
CA LEU A 258 16.79 11.78 -5.95
C LEU A 258 17.94 12.68 -6.40
N ILE A 259 18.36 12.55 -7.64
CA ILE A 259 19.51 13.28 -8.22
C ILE A 259 18.99 14.11 -9.38
N GLU A 260 19.12 15.42 -9.29
CA GLU A 260 18.79 16.32 -10.40
C GLU A 260 20.00 16.47 -11.33
N ARG A 261 19.86 16.07 -12.61
CA ARG A 261 20.90 16.20 -13.64
C ARG A 261 20.30 16.47 -15.02
N ASP A 262 20.91 17.39 -15.71
CA ASP A 262 20.56 17.76 -17.09
C ASP A 262 19.04 18.01 -17.26
N GLY A 263 18.40 18.56 -16.22
CA GLY A 263 16.95 18.83 -16.21
C GLY A 263 16.08 17.57 -16.01
N HIS A 264 16.67 16.45 -15.63
CA HIS A 264 15.96 15.21 -15.31
C HIS A 264 16.16 14.82 -13.84
N THR A 265 15.11 14.28 -13.24
CA THR A 265 15.17 13.65 -11.90
C THR A 265 15.48 12.17 -12.08
N ILE A 266 16.62 11.75 -11.54
CA ILE A 266 17.05 10.34 -11.51
C ILE A 266 16.86 9.82 -10.10
N THR A 267 16.35 8.60 -9.97
CA THR A 267 16.24 7.90 -8.69
C THR A 267 17.15 6.69 -8.65
N VAL A 268 17.84 6.50 -7.52
CA VAL A 268 18.64 5.30 -7.24
C VAL A 268 18.33 4.82 -5.82
N ARG A 269 17.96 3.55 -5.67
CA ARG A 269 17.69 2.98 -4.36
C ARG A 269 18.98 2.83 -3.54
N PRO A 270 18.95 3.11 -2.21
CA PRO A 270 20.14 3.06 -1.36
C PRO A 270 20.89 1.72 -1.36
N GLU A 271 20.16 0.62 -1.50
CA GLU A 271 20.71 -0.74 -1.54
C GLU A 271 21.38 -1.09 -2.88
N LYS A 272 21.16 -0.27 -3.91
CA LYS A 272 21.80 -0.42 -5.23
C LYS A 272 23.10 0.35 -5.35
N LEU A 273 23.38 1.23 -4.38
CA LEU A 273 24.62 1.99 -4.31
C LEU A 273 25.71 1.18 -3.61
N ALA A 274 26.92 1.29 -4.12
CA ALA A 274 28.11 0.72 -3.50
C ALA A 274 29.05 1.81 -3.00
N LEU A 275 29.67 1.55 -1.82
CA LEU A 275 30.77 2.37 -1.30
C LEU A 275 32.09 1.74 -1.72
N ILE A 276 32.94 2.55 -2.39
CA ILE A 276 34.31 2.21 -2.77
C ILE A 276 35.23 3.00 -1.84
N LYS A 277 36.13 2.29 -1.14
CA LYS A 277 37.12 2.93 -0.26
C LYS A 277 38.23 3.55 -1.08
N ASP A 278 38.96 4.44 -0.43
CA ASP A 278 40.14 5.03 -1.05
C ASP A 278 41.18 3.95 -1.39
N GLY A 279 41.69 3.97 -2.63
CA GLY A 279 42.59 2.95 -3.14
C GLY A 279 41.96 1.68 -3.72
N GLU A 280 40.65 1.44 -3.57
CA GLU A 280 39.97 0.35 -4.24
C GLU A 280 39.68 0.67 -5.72
N PRO A 281 39.74 -0.33 -6.64
CA PRO A 281 39.44 -0.11 -8.05
C PRO A 281 37.97 0.24 -8.26
N GLU A 282 37.70 1.09 -9.25
CA GLU A 282 36.35 1.39 -9.69
C GLU A 282 35.76 0.24 -10.51
N PRO A 283 34.47 -0.08 -10.30
CA PRO A 283 33.81 -1.06 -11.17
C PRO A 283 33.74 -0.55 -12.60
N PRO A 284 33.97 -1.40 -13.60
CA PRO A 284 33.84 -1.00 -15.00
C PRO A 284 32.41 -0.57 -15.30
N ASP A 285 32.24 0.44 -16.14
CA ASP A 285 30.95 0.96 -16.60
C ASP A 285 30.03 1.51 -15.49
N ALA A 286 30.55 1.74 -14.28
CA ALA A 286 29.78 2.34 -13.20
C ALA A 286 29.91 3.89 -13.22
N HIS A 287 28.83 4.55 -12.86
CA HIS A 287 28.88 5.95 -12.45
C HIS A 287 29.51 6.04 -11.06
N VAL A 288 30.43 6.98 -10.86
CA VAL A 288 31.20 7.13 -9.62
C VAL A 288 31.18 8.59 -9.17
N GLU A 289 30.79 8.83 -7.91
CA GLU A 289 30.74 10.14 -7.27
C GLU A 289 31.66 10.15 -6.03
N PRO A 290 32.65 11.04 -5.97
CA PRO A 290 33.46 11.20 -4.78
C PRO A 290 32.70 11.99 -3.70
N GLY A 291 32.98 11.64 -2.44
CA GLY A 291 32.34 12.30 -1.31
C GLY A 291 32.96 11.91 0.03
N GLN A 292 32.34 12.40 1.10
CA GLN A 292 32.74 12.12 2.47
C GLN A 292 31.56 11.59 3.27
N VAL A 293 31.78 10.52 4.03
CA VAL A 293 30.75 9.98 4.93
C VAL A 293 30.45 10.97 6.04
N ARG A 294 29.24 11.49 6.07
CA ARG A 294 28.75 12.39 7.13
C ARG A 294 28.26 11.60 8.33
N ASP A 295 27.41 10.60 8.09
CA ASP A 295 26.79 9.80 9.14
C ASP A 295 26.87 8.30 8.84
N VAL A 296 27.01 7.50 9.90
CA VAL A 296 26.90 6.04 9.86
C VAL A 296 25.83 5.60 10.83
N ILE A 297 24.71 5.05 10.31
CA ILE A 297 23.53 4.71 11.08
C ILE A 297 23.37 3.17 11.06
N TYR A 298 23.63 2.54 12.21
CA TYR A 298 23.43 1.10 12.37
C TYR A 298 21.96 0.78 12.67
N ALA A 299 21.31 0.00 11.79
CA ALA A 299 19.91 -0.37 11.90
C ALA A 299 19.70 -1.90 11.99
N GLY A 300 20.55 -2.59 12.72
CA GLY A 300 20.49 -4.05 12.95
C GLY A 300 20.92 -4.84 11.71
N VAL A 301 19.99 -5.20 10.83
CA VAL A 301 20.27 -5.99 9.62
C VAL A 301 21.03 -5.23 8.54
N LEU A 302 21.01 -3.92 8.58
CA LEU A 302 21.70 -3.06 7.62
C LEU A 302 22.37 -1.86 8.32
N THR A 303 23.38 -1.28 7.64
CA THR A 303 23.96 0.03 7.99
C THR A 303 23.69 1.01 6.86
N ARG A 304 23.21 2.21 7.22
CA ARG A 304 23.03 3.32 6.30
C ARG A 304 24.19 4.29 6.45
N TYR A 305 24.76 4.68 5.32
CA TYR A 305 25.80 5.70 5.21
C TYR A 305 25.21 6.90 4.52
N VAL A 306 25.28 8.06 5.14
CA VAL A 306 24.94 9.33 4.49
C VAL A 306 26.25 9.94 4.00
N VAL A 307 26.36 10.15 2.70
CA VAL A 307 27.56 10.64 2.03
C VAL A 307 27.28 11.99 1.42
N ASP A 308 28.01 13.03 1.86
CA ASP A 308 28.01 14.33 1.24
C ASP A 308 28.93 14.28 0.00
N LEU A 309 28.38 14.61 -1.17
CA LEU A 309 29.11 14.57 -2.43
C LEU A 309 29.96 15.83 -2.63
N ASP A 310 31.13 15.69 -3.23
CA ASP A 310 32.00 16.83 -3.55
C ASP A 310 31.38 17.79 -4.58
N ALA A 311 30.52 17.26 -5.45
CA ALA A 311 29.74 18.04 -6.41
C ALA A 311 28.50 18.75 -5.80
N GLY A 312 28.25 18.53 -4.50
CA GLY A 312 27.06 18.99 -3.80
C GLY A 312 25.92 17.97 -3.79
N GLY A 313 25.08 18.06 -2.77
CA GLY A 313 24.04 17.11 -2.47
C GLY A 313 24.50 15.94 -1.61
N GLU A 314 23.56 15.04 -1.29
CA GLU A 314 23.84 13.87 -0.44
C GLU A 314 23.30 12.58 -1.09
N LEU A 315 23.95 11.46 -0.78
CA LEU A 315 23.46 10.13 -1.13
C LEU A 315 23.40 9.25 0.12
N VAL A 316 22.33 8.47 0.24
CA VAL A 316 22.17 7.43 1.25
C VAL A 316 22.55 6.09 0.61
N VAL A 317 23.51 5.39 1.20
CA VAL A 317 23.92 4.04 0.79
C VAL A 317 23.53 3.06 1.88
N SER A 318 22.80 1.99 1.55
CA SER A 318 22.42 0.92 2.48
C SER A 318 23.20 -0.35 2.20
N ARG A 319 23.87 -0.89 3.23
CA ARG A 319 24.62 -2.15 3.14
C ARG A 319 24.11 -3.14 4.18
N GLN A 320 23.95 -4.39 3.77
CA GLN A 320 23.64 -5.48 4.70
C GLN A 320 24.82 -5.74 5.63
N ASN A 321 24.56 -5.92 6.92
CA ASN A 321 25.56 -6.18 7.94
C ASN A 321 26.00 -7.65 7.93
N ALA A 322 26.73 -8.06 6.88
CA ALA A 322 27.39 -9.36 6.82
C ALA A 322 28.76 -9.36 7.53
N GLU A 323 29.41 -8.19 7.58
CA GLU A 323 30.72 -7.95 8.21
C GLU A 323 30.70 -6.64 9.00
N PRO A 324 31.62 -6.45 9.97
CA PRO A 324 31.74 -5.18 10.70
C PRO A 324 31.85 -3.99 9.76
N ALA A 325 31.22 -2.87 10.15
CA ALA A 325 31.31 -1.63 9.40
C ALA A 325 32.76 -1.21 9.19
N SER A 326 33.18 -1.15 7.93
CA SER A 326 34.59 -0.88 7.57
C SER A 326 34.83 0.60 7.17
N VAL A 327 33.78 1.44 7.23
CA VAL A 327 33.82 2.86 6.88
C VAL A 327 33.25 3.64 8.07
N ALA A 328 33.98 4.66 8.51
CA ALA A 328 33.60 5.50 9.64
C ALA A 328 33.16 6.90 9.16
N THR A 329 32.48 7.64 10.03
CA THR A 329 32.19 9.07 9.82
C THR A 329 33.50 9.83 9.54
N GLY A 330 33.48 10.72 8.57
CA GLY A 330 34.65 11.49 8.10
C GLY A 330 35.51 10.77 7.06
N SER A 331 35.26 9.48 6.78
CA SER A 331 36.00 8.75 5.74
C SER A 331 35.72 9.32 4.35
N ARG A 332 36.79 9.47 3.55
CA ARG A 332 36.66 9.70 2.10
C ARG A 332 36.25 8.41 1.42
N VAL A 333 35.26 8.51 0.54
CA VAL A 333 34.69 7.37 -0.19
C VAL A 333 34.28 7.81 -1.60
N ARG A 334 34.06 6.83 -2.47
CA ARG A 334 33.37 7.04 -3.73
C ARG A 334 32.09 6.21 -3.68
N VAL A 335 30.98 6.83 -4.08
CA VAL A 335 29.68 6.14 -4.23
C VAL A 335 29.54 5.75 -5.68
N SER A 336 29.18 4.51 -5.95
CA SER A 336 29.01 4.04 -7.33
C SER A 336 27.70 3.29 -7.54
N TRP A 337 27.20 3.36 -8.78
CA TRP A 337 26.08 2.57 -9.28
C TRP A 337 26.22 2.30 -10.78
N ARG A 338 25.61 1.22 -11.25
CA ARG A 338 25.58 0.92 -12.68
C ARG A 338 24.40 1.64 -13.35
N PRO A 339 24.47 1.95 -14.67
CA PRO A 339 23.36 2.62 -15.37
C PRO A 339 22.01 1.93 -15.18
N GLY A 340 21.92 0.61 -15.25
CA GLY A 340 20.68 -0.15 -15.04
C GLY A 340 20.14 -0.16 -13.59
N GLN A 341 20.83 0.45 -12.63
CA GLN A 341 20.39 0.59 -11.23
C GLN A 341 19.75 1.96 -10.96
N ALA A 342 19.91 2.90 -11.87
CA ALA A 342 19.29 4.21 -11.84
C ALA A 342 18.05 4.23 -12.75
N PHE A 343 17.03 4.96 -12.33
CA PHE A 343 15.82 5.16 -13.12
C PHE A 343 15.53 6.65 -13.29
N THR A 344 15.37 7.10 -14.54
CA THR A 344 14.96 8.47 -14.83
C THR A 344 13.45 8.59 -14.70
N ILE A 345 13.01 9.40 -13.74
CA ILE A 345 11.59 9.64 -13.52
C ILE A 345 11.03 10.41 -14.72
N PRO A 346 9.93 9.93 -15.34
CA PRO A 346 9.31 10.64 -16.44
C PRO A 346 8.90 12.07 -16.01
N GLN A 347 9.18 13.06 -16.83
CA GLN A 347 8.62 14.39 -16.62
C GLN A 347 7.11 14.29 -16.87
N GLY A 348 6.31 14.50 -15.84
CA GLY A 348 4.85 14.59 -15.98
C GLY A 348 4.49 15.75 -16.94
N PRO A 349 3.30 15.74 -17.54
CA PRO A 349 2.83 16.91 -18.27
C PRO A 349 2.94 18.11 -17.34
N ASP A 350 3.63 19.13 -17.82
CA ASP A 350 4.05 20.35 -17.13
C ASP A 350 2.96 20.84 -16.13
N GLN A 351 3.22 20.73 -14.83
CA GLN A 351 2.40 21.36 -13.79
C GLN A 351 2.70 22.88 -13.74
N GLY A 352 3.02 23.45 -14.90
CA GLY A 352 3.18 24.86 -15.12
C GLY A 352 1.94 25.64 -14.71
N SER A 353 2.11 26.50 -13.72
CA SER A 353 1.19 27.58 -13.29
C SER A 353 -0.02 27.20 -12.42
N ARG A 354 0.21 26.63 -11.23
CA ARG A 354 -0.75 26.82 -10.11
C ARG A 354 -0.20 27.68 -8.96
N ALA A 355 0.87 28.42 -9.18
CA ALA A 355 1.42 29.37 -8.22
C ALA A 355 1.23 30.79 -8.77
N GLY A 356 0.02 31.35 -8.75
CA GLY A 356 -0.14 32.73 -9.20
C GLY A 356 -1.55 33.28 -9.29
N GLU A 357 -2.48 32.90 -8.38
CA GLU A 357 -3.69 33.71 -8.18
C GLU A 357 -4.10 33.66 -6.70
N GLY A 358 -3.54 34.53 -5.93
CA GLY A 358 -3.86 34.65 -4.50
C GLY A 358 -3.24 35.88 -3.86
N LYS A 359 -3.38 37.05 -4.53
CA LYS A 359 -3.27 38.38 -3.89
C LYS A 359 -4.03 39.39 -4.72
N GLN A 360 -5.25 39.64 -4.36
CA GLN A 360 -5.84 40.97 -4.27
C GLN A 360 -7.03 40.91 -3.32
#